data_f242f56e8fc87806f4f95397ba665884
#
_entry.id   f242f56e8fc87806f4f95397ba665884
#
_cell.length_a   1.000
_cell.length_b   1.000
_cell.length_c   1.000
_cell.angle_alpha   90.00
_cell.angle_beta   90.00
_cell.angle_gamma   90.00
#
_symmetry.space_group_name_H-M   'P 1'
#
loop_
_entity.id
_entity.type
_entity.pdbx_description
1 polymer ?
#
loop_
_entity_poly.entity_id
_entity_poly.type
_entity_poly.pdbx_seq_one_letter_code
_entity_poly.pdbx_strand_id
1 'polypeptide(L)'
;MPATASRLQVFTESVIRGMSRLATRHEAINLAQGFPDFDPPEPLLAALERATRGPFHQYAVTWGAPRFREALARKIARRTGLEVDPERH
;
A
#
# COMPACT_ATOMS: atom_id res chain seq x y z
N MET A 1 -22.89 -9.96 -25.02
CA MET A 1 -22.23 -9.02 -24.10
C MET A 1 -22.05 -7.70 -24.81
N PRO A 2 -22.24 -6.55 -24.16
CA PRO A 2 -21.93 -5.27 -24.79
C PRO A 2 -20.43 -5.22 -25.14
N ALA A 3 -20.12 -4.74 -26.35
CA ALA A 3 -18.75 -4.61 -26.80
C ALA A 3 -18.06 -3.45 -26.04
N THR A 4 -16.83 -3.67 -25.62
CA THR A 4 -16.00 -2.59 -25.08
C THR A 4 -15.58 -1.60 -26.17
N ALA A 5 -15.34 -0.34 -25.80
CA ALA A 5 -14.86 0.65 -26.75
C ALA A 5 -13.56 0.19 -27.42
N SER A 6 -13.44 0.44 -28.74
CA SER A 6 -12.28 -0.03 -29.55
C SER A 6 -10.92 0.40 -28.98
N ARG A 7 -10.84 1.58 -28.35
CA ARG A 7 -9.63 2.07 -27.68
C ARG A 7 -9.16 1.20 -26.50
N LEU A 8 -10.04 0.35 -25.94
CA LEU A 8 -9.68 -0.56 -24.84
C LEU A 8 -9.11 -1.89 -25.33
N GLN A 9 -9.21 -2.19 -26.63
CA GLN A 9 -8.71 -3.45 -27.20
C GLN A 9 -7.18 -3.56 -27.16
N VAL A 10 -6.48 -2.43 -27.06
CA VAL A 10 -5.01 -2.39 -26.94
C VAL A 10 -4.50 -2.65 -25.52
N PHE A 11 -5.39 -2.61 -24.53
CA PHE A 11 -5.00 -2.90 -23.14
C PHE A 11 -5.00 -4.40 -22.91
N THR A 12 -3.81 -4.92 -22.68
CA THR A 12 -3.61 -6.31 -22.27
C THR A 12 -3.46 -6.39 -20.75
N GLU A 13 -3.60 -7.59 -20.22
CA GLU A 13 -3.32 -7.82 -18.82
C GLU A 13 -1.87 -7.47 -18.48
N SER A 14 -1.64 -6.95 -17.27
CA SER A 14 -0.30 -6.76 -16.74
C SER A 14 0.50 -8.08 -16.76
N VAL A 15 1.71 -8.05 -17.31
CA VAL A 15 2.61 -9.21 -17.38
C VAL A 15 2.87 -9.80 -15.99
N ILE A 16 3.09 -8.96 -14.96
CA ILE A 16 3.29 -9.40 -13.58
C ILE A 16 2.10 -10.21 -13.07
N ARG A 17 0.87 -9.74 -13.35
CA ARG A 17 -0.35 -10.45 -12.94
C ARG A 17 -0.53 -11.76 -13.69
N GLY A 18 -0.25 -11.77 -14.98
CA GLY A 18 -0.27 -12.98 -15.80
C GLY A 18 0.74 -14.03 -15.31
N MET A 19 1.96 -13.62 -15.00
CA MET A 19 3.00 -14.49 -14.46
C MET A 19 2.66 -15.01 -13.06
N SER A 20 2.08 -14.20 -12.21
CA SER A 20 1.63 -14.64 -10.87
C SER A 20 0.55 -15.73 -10.96
N ARG A 21 -0.43 -15.58 -11.89
CA ARG A 21 -1.43 -16.63 -12.12
C ARG A 21 -0.82 -17.90 -12.70
N LEU A 22 0.17 -17.76 -13.57
CA LEU A 22 0.86 -18.91 -14.16
C LEU A 22 1.64 -19.67 -13.08
N ALA A 23 2.38 -18.96 -12.23
CA ALA A 23 3.08 -19.56 -11.10
C ALA A 23 2.12 -20.32 -10.17
N THR A 24 1.00 -19.73 -9.80
CA THR A 24 -0.03 -20.38 -8.97
C THR A 24 -0.58 -21.66 -9.66
N ARG A 25 -0.88 -21.59 -10.97
CA ARG A 25 -1.42 -22.74 -11.72
C ARG A 25 -0.47 -23.93 -11.75
N HIS A 26 0.83 -23.66 -11.82
CA HIS A 26 1.88 -24.67 -11.93
C HIS A 26 2.59 -24.96 -10.60
N GLU A 27 2.07 -24.42 -9.49
CA GLU A 27 2.69 -24.53 -8.16
C GLU A 27 4.18 -24.16 -8.14
N ALA A 28 4.54 -23.19 -8.99
CA ALA A 28 5.90 -22.74 -9.19
C ALA A 28 6.24 -21.55 -8.28
N ILE A 29 7.52 -21.36 -8.00
CA ILE A 29 8.02 -20.19 -7.27
C ILE A 29 7.77 -18.93 -8.13
N ASN A 30 7.04 -17.97 -7.58
CA ASN A 30 6.76 -16.72 -8.26
C ASN A 30 7.93 -15.74 -8.08
N LEU A 31 8.74 -15.58 -9.13
CA LEU A 31 9.83 -14.61 -9.18
C LEU A 31 9.44 -13.29 -9.88
N ALA A 32 8.21 -13.19 -10.39
CA ALA A 32 7.76 -11.99 -11.10
C ALA A 32 7.35 -10.87 -10.16
N GLN A 33 6.99 -11.19 -8.92
CA GLN A 33 6.59 -10.23 -7.91
C GLN A 33 7.04 -10.71 -6.53
N GLY A 34 7.75 -9.83 -5.79
CA GLY A 34 8.13 -10.12 -4.42
C GLY A 34 6.95 -9.91 -3.47
N PHE A 35 6.74 -10.90 -2.60
CA PHE A 35 5.83 -10.82 -1.47
C PHE A 35 6.59 -11.14 -0.19
N PRO A 36 6.27 -10.51 0.95
CA PRO A 36 6.73 -11.01 2.24
C PRO A 36 6.23 -12.44 2.46
N ASP A 37 7.07 -13.31 2.95
CA ASP A 37 6.76 -14.68 3.34
C ASP A 37 6.57 -14.83 4.87
N PHE A 38 6.37 -13.71 5.54
CA PHE A 38 6.14 -13.59 6.97
C PHE A 38 4.96 -12.67 7.26
N ASP A 39 4.29 -12.91 8.37
CA ASP A 39 3.18 -12.09 8.83
C ASP A 39 3.65 -10.71 9.34
N PRO A 40 2.79 -9.67 9.25
CA PRO A 40 3.09 -8.38 9.86
C PRO A 40 3.35 -8.52 11.38
N PRO A 41 4.26 -7.71 11.94
CA PRO A 41 4.51 -7.75 13.39
C PRO A 41 3.25 -7.51 14.21
N GLU A 42 3.08 -8.26 15.29
CA GLU A 42 1.90 -8.17 16.17
C GLU A 42 1.56 -6.72 16.63
N PRO A 43 2.52 -5.86 16.97
CA PRO A 43 2.21 -4.45 17.31
C PRO A 43 1.53 -3.67 16.17
N LEU A 44 1.85 -4.02 14.90
CA LEU A 44 1.21 -3.39 13.73
C LEU A 44 -0.23 -3.88 13.58
N LEU A 45 -0.47 -5.17 13.72
CA LEU A 45 -1.82 -5.77 13.66
C LEU A 45 -2.72 -5.20 14.74
N ALA A 46 -2.24 -5.15 15.98
CA ALA A 46 -2.95 -4.55 17.10
C ALA A 46 -3.24 -3.03 16.90
N ALA A 47 -2.33 -2.31 16.25
CA ALA A 47 -2.54 -0.90 15.91
C ALA A 47 -3.63 -0.74 14.84
N LEU A 48 -3.64 -1.62 13.84
CA LEU A 48 -4.67 -1.65 12.80
C LEU A 48 -6.05 -1.95 13.40
N GLU A 49 -6.16 -2.96 14.25
CA GLU A 49 -7.41 -3.29 14.93
C GLU A 49 -7.95 -2.09 15.74
N ARG A 50 -7.10 -1.42 16.51
CA ARG A 50 -7.51 -0.21 17.24
C ARG A 50 -7.96 0.92 16.30
N ALA A 51 -7.29 1.09 15.17
CA ALA A 51 -7.65 2.12 14.19
C ALA A 51 -9.00 1.84 13.53
N THR A 52 -9.32 0.57 13.24
CA THR A 52 -10.61 0.20 12.64
C THR A 52 -11.80 0.44 13.57
N ARG A 53 -11.58 0.49 14.88
CA ARG A 53 -12.61 0.84 15.89
C ARG A 53 -12.70 2.35 16.15
N GLY A 54 -11.81 3.15 15.59
CA GLY A 54 -11.75 4.59 15.73
C GLY A 54 -12.57 5.34 14.66
N PRO A 55 -12.62 6.68 14.75
CA PRO A 55 -13.40 7.51 13.82
C PRO A 55 -12.64 7.80 12.50
N PHE A 56 -11.94 6.80 11.93
CA PHE A 56 -11.07 7.00 10.77
C PHE A 56 -11.67 6.42 9.47
N HIS A 57 -12.99 6.47 9.33
CA HIS A 57 -13.71 5.87 8.19
C HIS A 57 -14.02 6.87 7.07
N GLN A 58 -13.45 8.07 7.12
CA GLN A 58 -13.60 9.09 6.10
C GLN A 58 -12.26 9.41 5.42
N TYR A 59 -12.34 10.05 4.27
CA TYR A 59 -11.16 10.50 3.55
C TYR A 59 -10.34 11.48 4.40
N ALA A 60 -9.04 11.26 4.46
CA ALA A 60 -8.12 12.26 4.96
C ALA A 60 -7.97 13.40 3.94
N VAL A 61 -7.49 14.56 4.39
CA VAL A 61 -7.03 15.61 3.47
C VAL A 61 -5.92 15.06 2.58
N THR A 62 -5.78 15.62 1.38
CA THR A 62 -4.86 15.12 0.34
C THR A 62 -3.43 14.91 0.83
N TRP A 63 -2.97 15.72 1.76
CA TRP A 63 -1.61 15.65 2.34
C TRP A 63 -1.46 14.59 3.44
N GLY A 64 -2.51 13.89 3.76
CA GLY A 64 -2.53 12.87 4.80
C GLY A 64 -3.09 13.35 6.14
N ALA A 65 -3.50 12.40 6.97
CA ALA A 65 -4.03 12.70 8.29
C ALA A 65 -2.99 13.42 9.17
N PRO A 66 -3.37 14.45 9.95
CA PRO A 66 -2.42 15.22 10.77
C PRO A 66 -1.55 14.33 11.68
N ARG A 67 -2.16 13.38 12.38
CA ARG A 67 -1.43 12.43 13.25
C ARG A 67 -0.39 11.59 12.51
N PHE A 68 -0.66 11.24 11.24
CA PHE A 68 0.29 10.52 10.40
C PHE A 68 1.48 11.43 10.05
N ARG A 69 1.22 12.67 9.61
CA ARG A 69 2.25 13.65 9.25
C ARG A 69 3.16 13.97 10.44
N GLU A 70 2.59 14.19 11.62
CA GLU A 70 3.34 14.40 12.86
C GLU A 70 4.21 13.19 13.23
N ALA A 71 3.66 11.97 13.12
CA ALA A 71 4.42 10.76 13.41
C ALA A 71 5.57 10.56 12.43
N LEU A 72 5.35 10.90 11.15
CA LEU A 72 6.37 10.84 10.10
C LEU A 72 7.48 11.87 10.35
N ALA A 73 7.13 13.12 10.69
CA ALA A 73 8.09 14.16 11.04
C ALA A 73 8.98 13.73 12.22
N ARG A 74 8.40 13.20 13.29
CA ARG A 74 9.16 12.66 14.44
C ARG A 74 10.06 11.49 14.04
N LYS A 75 9.61 10.61 13.13
CA LYS A 75 10.42 9.49 12.65
C LYS A 75 11.63 9.99 11.84
N ILE A 76 11.43 10.95 10.96
CA ILE A 76 12.50 11.56 10.16
C ILE A 76 13.52 12.20 11.08
N ALA A 77 13.09 13.05 12.01
CA ALA A 77 13.98 13.73 12.96
C ALA A 77 14.84 12.71 13.73
N ARG A 78 14.24 11.63 14.24
CA ARG A 78 15.00 10.59 14.97
C ARG A 78 16.02 9.85 14.11
N ARG A 79 15.74 9.64 12.82
CA ARG A 79 16.62 8.85 11.94
C ARG A 79 17.70 9.66 11.25
N THR A 80 17.43 10.90 10.96
CA THR A 80 18.28 11.73 10.08
C THR A 80 18.79 13.00 10.76
N GLY A 81 18.23 13.38 11.91
CA GLY A 81 18.50 14.67 12.55
C GLY A 81 17.85 15.87 11.86
N LEU A 82 17.10 15.65 10.78
CA LEU A 82 16.41 16.74 10.07
C LEU A 82 15.09 17.08 10.77
N GLU A 83 14.91 18.35 11.09
CA GLU A 83 13.62 18.86 11.55
C GLU A 83 12.70 19.11 10.36
N VAL A 84 11.52 18.51 10.41
CA VAL A 84 10.49 18.60 9.37
C VAL A 84 9.23 19.20 10.00
N ASP A 85 8.75 20.29 9.41
CA ASP A 85 7.46 20.87 9.77
C ASP A 85 6.34 20.09 9.06
N PRO A 86 5.44 19.37 9.80
CA PRO A 86 4.39 18.55 9.20
C PRO A 86 3.31 19.37 8.48
N GLU A 87 3.29 20.68 8.61
CA GLU A 87 2.33 21.55 7.92
C GLU A 87 2.90 22.17 6.63
N ARG A 88 4.22 22.11 6.42
CA ARG A 88 4.90 22.80 5.32
C ARG A 88 5.70 21.89 4.38
N HIS A 89 6.02 20.68 4.82
CA HIS A 89 6.89 19.75 4.07
C HIS A 89 6.18 18.45 3.73
#